data_0b7233a4126528e79774e9cbcc08e0c0
#
_entry.id   0b7233a4126528e79774e9cbcc08e0c0
#
_cell.length_a   1.000
_cell.length_b   1.000
_cell.length_c   1.000
_cell.angle_alpha   90.00
_cell.angle_beta   90.00
_cell.angle_gamma   90.00
#
_symmetry.space_group_name_H-M   'P 1'
#
loop_
_entity.id
_entity.type
_entity.pdbx_description
1 polymer ?
#
loop_
_entity_poly.entity_id
_entity_poly.type
_entity_poly.pdbx_seq_one_letter_code
_entity_poly.pdbx_strand_id
1 'polypeptide(L)'
;AREATRLYREYYTVTGIYENKVYDGVEDLLRTLQEAGRMLCLATSKPEPFARRILQHFGLDGYFSQVAGAELDGRRTGKTEVLRYAAALCGMTDPATGLMVGDRKYDVAGAHSVGLACAGVLYGYGSREELQEAGADWLCPDPACLRELVLGR
;
A
#
# COMPACT_ATOMS: atom_id res chain seq x y z
N ALA A 1 -28.52 -9.68 -5.71
CA ALA A 1 -27.08 -9.37 -5.83
C ALA A 1 -26.81 -7.90 -6.16
N ARG A 2 -27.38 -7.36 -7.26
CA ARG A 2 -27.12 -5.95 -7.68
C ARG A 2 -27.54 -4.91 -6.64
N GLU A 3 -28.70 -5.09 -5.98
CA GLU A 3 -29.21 -4.18 -4.95
C GLU A 3 -28.31 -4.18 -3.70
N ALA A 4 -27.90 -5.36 -3.23
CA ALA A 4 -26.97 -5.46 -2.10
C ALA A 4 -25.62 -4.79 -2.39
N THR A 5 -25.11 -4.94 -3.63
CA THR A 5 -23.88 -4.29 -4.08
C THR A 5 -24.04 -2.76 -4.11
N ARG A 6 -25.20 -2.26 -4.55
CA ARG A 6 -25.48 -0.82 -4.56
C ARG A 6 -25.51 -0.25 -3.14
N LEU A 7 -26.27 -0.87 -2.24
CA LEU A 7 -26.38 -0.44 -0.84
C LEU A 7 -25.02 -0.49 -0.12
N TYR A 8 -24.23 -1.54 -0.36
CA TYR A 8 -22.86 -1.61 0.18
C TYR A 8 -21.97 -0.47 -0.33
N ARG A 9 -22.03 -0.17 -1.63
CA ARG A 9 -21.25 0.93 -2.20
C ARG A 9 -21.69 2.29 -1.64
N GLU A 10 -22.97 2.54 -1.50
CA GLU A 10 -23.50 3.77 -0.90
C GLU A 10 -23.03 3.92 0.55
N TYR A 11 -23.17 2.88 1.37
CA TYR A 11 -22.66 2.87 2.74
C TYR A 11 -21.15 3.09 2.79
N TYR A 12 -20.38 2.35 1.98
CA TYR A 12 -18.94 2.42 1.97
C TYR A 12 -18.42 3.81 1.59
N THR A 13 -19.04 4.46 0.60
CA THR A 13 -18.57 5.79 0.15
C THR A 13 -18.83 6.91 1.14
N VAL A 14 -19.81 6.75 2.03
CA VAL A 14 -20.18 7.78 3.00
C VAL A 14 -19.60 7.50 4.39
N THR A 15 -19.65 6.28 4.86
CA THR A 15 -19.33 5.90 6.23
C THR A 15 -18.25 4.84 6.32
N GLY A 16 -18.44 3.70 5.64
CA GLY A 16 -17.58 2.53 5.76
C GLY A 16 -16.12 2.78 5.36
N ILE A 17 -15.89 3.74 4.47
CA ILE A 17 -14.53 4.15 4.07
C ILE A 17 -13.69 4.66 5.25
N TYR A 18 -14.33 5.18 6.30
CA TYR A 18 -13.67 5.73 7.49
C TYR A 18 -13.66 4.78 8.69
N GLU A 19 -14.26 3.59 8.57
CA GLU A 19 -14.27 2.55 9.60
C GLU A 19 -12.95 1.76 9.63
N ASN A 20 -11.82 2.46 9.47
CA ASN A 20 -10.49 1.91 9.53
C ASN A 20 -9.73 2.52 10.73
N LYS A 21 -8.70 1.84 11.16
CA LYS A 21 -7.77 2.35 12.15
C LYS A 21 -6.35 2.28 11.60
N VAL A 22 -5.59 3.34 11.82
CA VAL A 22 -4.15 3.33 11.54
C VAL A 22 -3.47 2.42 12.56
N TYR A 23 -2.63 1.50 12.09
CA TYR A 23 -1.86 0.63 12.99
C TYR A 23 -0.87 1.45 13.83
N ASP A 24 -0.68 1.04 15.09
CA ASP A 24 0.24 1.70 16.01
C ASP A 24 1.67 1.77 15.43
N GLY A 25 2.29 2.93 15.51
CA GLY A 25 3.65 3.17 15.01
C GLY A 25 3.76 3.47 13.51
N VAL A 26 2.69 3.34 12.72
CA VAL A 26 2.75 3.58 11.27
C VAL A 26 2.95 5.06 10.96
N GLU A 27 2.27 5.96 11.65
CA GLU A 27 2.47 7.40 11.41
C GLU A 27 3.90 7.84 11.73
N ASP A 28 4.46 7.38 12.86
CA ASP A 28 5.86 7.63 13.22
C ASP A 28 6.83 7.07 12.17
N LEU A 29 6.55 5.89 11.64
CA LEU A 29 7.31 5.29 10.55
C LEU A 29 7.28 6.19 9.31
N LEU A 30 6.10 6.60 8.85
CA LEU A 30 5.95 7.44 7.66
C LEU A 30 6.71 8.76 7.80
N ARG A 31 6.58 9.42 8.96
CA ARG A 31 7.31 10.65 9.27
C ARG A 31 8.82 10.43 9.22
N THR A 32 9.31 9.39 9.87
CA THR A 32 10.75 9.08 9.93
C THR A 32 11.32 8.81 8.53
N LEU A 33 10.61 8.06 7.70
CA LEU A 33 11.05 7.78 6.34
C LEU A 33 11.04 9.02 5.46
N GLN A 34 10.03 9.89 5.59
CA GLN A 34 9.96 11.15 4.87
C GLN A 34 11.10 12.09 5.28
N GLU A 35 11.37 12.24 6.58
CA GLU A 35 12.49 13.03 7.11
C GLU A 35 13.85 12.50 6.64
N ALA A 36 13.98 11.19 6.45
CA ALA A 36 15.15 10.56 5.86
C ALA A 36 15.26 10.70 4.33
N GLY A 37 14.37 11.47 3.71
CA GLY A 37 14.37 11.73 2.27
C GLY A 37 13.85 10.58 1.41
N ARG A 38 13.15 9.61 2.00
CA ARG A 38 12.53 8.52 1.24
C ARG A 38 11.24 9.01 0.58
N MET A 39 11.09 8.77 -0.72
CA MET A 39 9.85 9.04 -1.43
C MET A 39 8.82 7.96 -1.08
N LEU A 40 7.66 8.37 -0.59
CA LEU A 40 6.58 7.46 -0.23
C LEU A 40 5.45 7.55 -1.25
N CYS A 41 5.03 6.40 -1.75
CA CYS A 41 3.90 6.26 -2.66
C CYS A 41 2.89 5.26 -2.11
N LEU A 42 1.63 5.64 -2.03
CA LEU A 42 0.57 4.68 -1.75
C LEU A 42 0.20 3.95 -3.04
N ALA A 43 0.25 2.61 -3.02
CA ALA A 43 -0.17 1.75 -4.12
C ALA A 43 -1.27 0.79 -3.63
N THR A 44 -2.51 1.03 -4.02
CA THR A 44 -3.67 0.30 -3.51
C THR A 44 -4.61 -0.16 -4.61
N SER A 45 -5.26 -1.32 -4.42
CA SER A 45 -6.35 -1.77 -5.29
C SER A 45 -7.68 -1.07 -5.02
N LYS A 46 -7.76 -0.21 -3.99
CA LYS A 46 -8.91 0.67 -3.80
C LYS A 46 -8.97 1.74 -4.91
N PRO A 47 -10.16 2.20 -5.30
CA PRO A 47 -10.26 3.36 -6.18
C PRO A 47 -9.50 4.57 -5.62
N GLU A 48 -8.70 5.20 -6.46
CA GLU A 48 -7.80 6.28 -6.04
C GLU A 48 -8.51 7.43 -5.30
N PRO A 49 -9.70 7.92 -5.72
CA PRO A 49 -10.41 8.95 -4.97
C PRO A 49 -10.74 8.54 -3.54
N PHE A 50 -11.06 7.26 -3.31
CA PHE A 50 -11.35 6.74 -1.97
C PHE A 50 -10.08 6.62 -1.13
N ALA A 51 -8.98 6.17 -1.73
CA ALA A 51 -7.68 6.11 -1.05
C ALA A 51 -7.23 7.50 -0.58
N ARG A 52 -7.36 8.52 -1.42
CA ARG A 52 -7.05 9.91 -1.06
C ARG A 52 -7.91 10.43 0.10
N ARG A 53 -9.20 10.15 0.08
CA ARG A 53 -10.12 10.53 1.18
C ARG A 53 -9.76 9.86 2.50
N ILE A 54 -9.36 8.59 2.48
CA ILE A 54 -8.90 7.86 3.67
C ILE A 54 -7.64 8.51 4.23
N LEU A 55 -6.65 8.80 3.40
CA LEU A 55 -5.42 9.46 3.83
C LEU A 55 -5.70 10.82 4.46
N GLN A 56 -6.55 11.63 3.84
CA GLN A 56 -6.95 12.95 4.38
C GLN A 56 -7.67 12.82 5.71
N HIS A 57 -8.59 11.86 5.83
CA HIS A 57 -9.34 11.63 7.06
C HIS A 57 -8.42 11.30 8.25
N PHE A 58 -7.38 10.52 8.03
CA PHE A 58 -6.41 10.14 9.07
C PHE A 58 -5.21 11.10 9.17
N GLY A 59 -5.17 12.16 8.37
CA GLY A 59 -4.08 13.13 8.38
C GLY A 59 -2.75 12.57 7.86
N LEU A 60 -2.80 11.55 6.99
CA LEU A 60 -1.63 10.85 6.45
C LEU A 60 -1.24 11.30 5.04
N ASP A 61 -2.07 12.09 4.38
CA ASP A 61 -1.86 12.51 2.98
C ASP A 61 -0.56 13.29 2.77
N GLY A 62 -0.11 14.07 3.74
CA GLY A 62 1.13 14.83 3.67
C GLY A 62 2.41 13.99 3.64
N TYR A 63 2.35 12.71 4.00
CA TYR A 63 3.51 11.82 3.95
C TYR A 63 3.75 11.21 2.56
N PHE A 64 2.73 11.14 1.72
CA PHE A 64 2.81 10.48 0.42
C PHE A 64 3.00 11.48 -0.72
N SER A 65 4.09 11.33 -1.46
CA SER A 65 4.36 12.12 -2.67
C SER A 65 3.40 11.78 -3.79
N GLN A 66 2.98 10.52 -3.88
CA GLN A 66 2.09 10.01 -4.91
C GLN A 66 1.07 9.03 -4.32
N VAL A 67 -0.10 8.99 -4.93
CA VAL A 67 -1.15 8.01 -4.62
C VAL A 67 -1.56 7.34 -5.92
N ALA A 68 -1.38 6.03 -5.99
CA ALA A 68 -1.77 5.19 -7.09
C ALA A 68 -2.85 4.21 -6.64
N GLY A 69 -4.03 4.32 -7.20
CA GLY A 69 -5.16 3.45 -6.91
C GLY A 69 -5.78 2.87 -8.17
N ALA A 70 -6.77 2.01 -8.02
CA ALA A 70 -7.61 1.57 -9.13
C ALA A 70 -8.43 2.73 -9.70
N GLU A 71 -8.88 2.59 -10.94
CA GLU A 71 -9.83 3.51 -11.54
C GLU A 71 -11.27 3.10 -11.21
N LEU A 72 -12.17 4.08 -11.09
CA LEU A 72 -13.58 3.83 -10.77
C LEU A 72 -14.33 3.06 -11.87
N ASP A 73 -13.84 3.16 -13.10
CA ASP A 73 -14.40 2.47 -14.27
C ASP A 73 -13.97 1.01 -14.41
N GLY A 74 -13.20 0.49 -13.44
CA GLY A 74 -12.72 -0.89 -13.42
C GLY A 74 -11.42 -1.13 -14.15
N ARG A 75 -10.78 -0.11 -14.69
CA ARG A 75 -9.41 -0.20 -15.20
C ARG A 75 -8.41 -0.16 -14.04
N ARG A 76 -7.20 -0.68 -14.28
CA ARG A 76 -6.10 -0.70 -13.30
C ARG A 76 -6.53 -1.25 -11.94
N THR A 77 -7.15 -2.43 -11.94
CA THR A 77 -7.65 -3.07 -10.71
C THR A 77 -6.65 -4.04 -10.09
N GLY A 78 -5.78 -4.62 -10.92
CA GLY A 78 -4.75 -5.56 -10.49
C GLY A 78 -3.58 -4.88 -9.79
N LYS A 79 -2.97 -5.55 -8.81
CA LYS A 79 -1.81 -5.00 -8.08
C LYS A 79 -0.64 -4.68 -9.02
N THR A 80 -0.35 -5.52 -9.99
CA THR A 80 0.71 -5.29 -10.98
C THR A 80 0.50 -3.99 -11.76
N GLU A 81 -0.72 -3.74 -12.22
CA GLU A 81 -1.05 -2.53 -13.00
C GLU A 81 -0.94 -1.28 -12.13
N VAL A 82 -1.42 -1.35 -10.89
CA VAL A 82 -1.29 -0.27 -9.91
C VAL A 82 0.18 0.04 -9.63
N LEU A 83 1.02 -0.98 -9.45
CA LEU A 83 2.45 -0.79 -9.17
C LEU A 83 3.21 -0.22 -10.36
N ARG A 84 2.90 -0.63 -11.59
CA ARG A 84 3.47 0.01 -12.80
C ARG A 84 3.11 1.49 -12.88
N TYR A 85 1.87 1.81 -12.58
CA TYR A 85 1.41 3.21 -12.54
C TYR A 85 2.10 4.00 -11.43
N ALA A 86 2.20 3.43 -10.22
CA ALA A 86 2.92 4.04 -9.10
C ALA A 86 4.39 4.32 -9.44
N ALA A 87 5.09 3.35 -10.04
CA ALA A 87 6.47 3.51 -10.48
C ALA A 87 6.63 4.65 -11.49
N ALA A 88 5.71 4.74 -12.45
CA ALA A 88 5.71 5.83 -13.45
C ALA A 88 5.46 7.19 -12.79
N LEU A 89 4.50 7.30 -11.86
CA LEU A 89 4.24 8.54 -11.12
C LEU A 89 5.45 9.00 -10.30
N CYS A 90 6.22 8.05 -9.75
CA CYS A 90 7.42 8.34 -8.97
C CYS A 90 8.67 8.58 -9.83
N GLY A 91 8.56 8.46 -11.16
CA GLY A 91 9.71 8.54 -12.06
C GLY A 91 10.74 7.42 -11.83
N MET A 92 10.31 6.27 -11.33
CA MET A 92 11.19 5.15 -11.06
C MET A 92 11.67 4.52 -12.36
N THR A 93 12.96 4.54 -12.61
CA THR A 93 13.60 3.94 -13.80
C THR A 93 14.27 2.60 -13.48
N ASP A 94 14.66 2.38 -12.24
CA ASP A 94 15.29 1.15 -11.75
C ASP A 94 14.48 0.57 -10.58
N PRO A 95 13.81 -0.57 -10.77
CA PRO A 95 13.05 -1.23 -9.70
C PRO A 95 13.89 -1.61 -8.47
N ALA A 96 15.21 -1.83 -8.63
CA ALA A 96 16.09 -2.15 -7.51
C ALA A 96 16.18 -1.02 -6.47
N THR A 97 15.82 0.22 -6.84
CA THR A 97 15.78 1.38 -5.93
C THR A 97 14.48 1.47 -5.13
N GLY A 98 13.49 0.65 -5.46
CA GLY A 98 12.19 0.62 -4.81
C GLY A 98 12.00 -0.55 -3.86
N LEU A 99 11.03 -0.42 -2.98
CA LEU A 99 10.58 -1.49 -2.09
C LEU A 99 9.06 -1.43 -1.99
N MET A 100 8.41 -2.55 -2.31
CA MET A 100 6.99 -2.71 -1.99
C MET A 100 6.85 -3.12 -0.52
N VAL A 101 5.90 -2.51 0.17
CA VAL A 101 5.48 -2.91 1.50
C VAL A 101 4.03 -3.35 1.44
N GLY A 102 3.75 -4.58 1.83
CA GLY A 102 2.40 -5.13 1.75
C GLY A 102 2.13 -6.21 2.78
N ASP A 103 0.86 -6.54 2.95
CA ASP A 103 0.40 -7.50 3.97
C ASP A 103 -0.27 -8.74 3.37
N ARG A 104 -0.34 -8.84 2.05
CA ARG A 104 -0.97 -9.97 1.36
C ARG A 104 -0.08 -10.55 0.26
N LYS A 105 -0.31 -11.82 -0.04
CA LYS A 105 0.35 -12.52 -1.18
C LYS A 105 0.25 -11.76 -2.50
N TYR A 106 -0.84 -11.01 -2.71
CA TYR A 106 -1.04 -10.22 -3.93
C TYR A 106 -0.05 -9.05 -4.04
N ASP A 107 0.37 -8.50 -2.91
CA ASP A 107 1.39 -7.44 -2.86
C ASP A 107 2.75 -8.00 -3.26
N VAL A 108 3.09 -9.17 -2.74
CA VAL A 108 4.35 -9.86 -3.07
C VAL A 108 4.39 -10.22 -4.56
N ALA A 109 3.35 -10.89 -5.06
CA ALA A 109 3.29 -11.29 -6.46
C ALA A 109 3.31 -10.08 -7.41
N GLY A 110 2.57 -9.02 -7.07
CA GLY A 110 2.56 -7.77 -7.83
C GLY A 110 3.92 -7.09 -7.86
N ALA A 111 4.60 -7.00 -6.72
CA ALA A 111 5.93 -6.43 -6.61
C ALA A 111 6.94 -7.18 -7.49
N HIS A 112 7.03 -8.49 -7.34
CA HIS A 112 7.94 -9.31 -8.13
C HIS A 112 7.66 -9.24 -9.64
N SER A 113 6.39 -9.13 -10.04
CA SER A 113 6.02 -9.01 -11.46
C SER A 113 6.52 -7.71 -12.13
N VAL A 114 6.87 -6.70 -11.34
CA VAL A 114 7.44 -5.43 -11.80
C VAL A 114 8.89 -5.23 -11.41
N GLY A 115 9.53 -6.27 -10.86
CA GLY A 115 10.95 -6.26 -10.48
C GLY A 115 11.25 -5.60 -9.13
N LEU A 116 10.24 -5.28 -8.33
CA LEU A 116 10.41 -4.75 -6.97
C LEU A 116 10.63 -5.88 -5.98
N ALA A 117 11.50 -5.66 -5.00
CA ALA A 117 11.51 -6.45 -3.79
C ALA A 117 10.28 -6.11 -2.91
N CYS A 118 9.87 -7.06 -2.05
CA CYS A 118 8.71 -6.90 -1.19
C CYS A 118 9.01 -7.23 0.26
N ALA A 119 8.72 -6.28 1.15
CA ALA A 119 8.65 -6.52 2.59
C ALA A 119 7.21 -6.84 2.99
N GLY A 120 6.99 -8.06 3.47
CA GLY A 120 5.73 -8.48 4.04
C GLY A 120 5.61 -8.03 5.49
N VAL A 121 4.53 -7.32 5.83
CA VAL A 121 4.27 -6.86 7.20
C VAL A 121 3.27 -7.79 7.89
N LEU A 122 3.58 -8.18 9.14
CA LEU A 122 2.82 -9.18 9.89
C LEU A 122 1.72 -8.58 10.77
N TYR A 123 1.61 -7.26 10.81
CA TYR A 123 0.55 -6.53 11.53
C TYR A 123 -0.67 -6.20 10.65
N GLY A 124 -0.71 -6.70 9.41
CA GLY A 124 -1.84 -6.60 8.49
C GLY A 124 -2.72 -7.85 8.49
N TYR A 125 -3.40 -8.09 7.37
CA TYR A 125 -4.36 -9.20 7.24
C TYR A 125 -3.74 -10.55 6.89
N GLY A 126 -2.61 -10.57 6.17
CA GLY A 126 -1.96 -11.81 5.75
C GLY A 126 -1.20 -12.49 6.88
N SER A 127 -1.20 -13.82 6.88
CA SER A 127 -0.40 -14.60 7.81
C SER A 127 1.08 -14.64 7.41
N ARG A 128 1.94 -15.00 8.36
CA ARG A 128 3.35 -15.28 8.08
C ARG A 128 3.51 -16.33 6.98
N GLU A 129 2.75 -17.41 7.07
CA GLU A 129 2.76 -18.50 6.11
C GLU A 129 2.38 -18.03 4.71
N GLU A 130 1.31 -17.25 4.59
CA GLU A 130 0.88 -16.66 3.32
C GLU A 130 2.00 -15.85 2.65
N LEU A 131 2.65 -14.98 3.42
CA LEU A 131 3.70 -14.11 2.92
C LEU A 131 4.99 -14.87 2.59
N GLN A 132 5.34 -15.88 3.40
CA GLN A 132 6.48 -16.76 3.14
C GLN A 132 6.28 -17.60 1.87
N GLU A 133 5.12 -18.23 1.71
CA GLU A 133 4.78 -19.02 0.54
C GLU A 133 4.72 -18.16 -0.73
N ALA A 134 4.31 -16.90 -0.62
CA ALA A 134 4.35 -15.94 -1.71
C ALA A 134 5.77 -15.47 -2.06
N GLY A 135 6.77 -15.75 -1.22
CA GLY A 135 8.16 -15.41 -1.45
C GLY A 135 8.53 -13.98 -1.06
N ALA A 136 7.88 -13.39 -0.03
CA ALA A 136 8.28 -12.08 0.48
C ALA A 136 9.77 -12.06 0.82
N ASP A 137 10.49 -11.03 0.36
CA ASP A 137 11.95 -10.93 0.54
C ASP A 137 12.33 -10.68 2.00
N TRP A 138 11.46 -9.99 2.73
CA TRP A 138 11.58 -9.79 4.18
C TRP A 138 10.21 -9.92 4.84
N LEU A 139 10.23 -10.27 6.13
CA LEU A 139 9.05 -10.27 6.98
C LEU A 139 9.28 -9.36 8.18
N CYS A 140 8.45 -8.32 8.29
CA CYS A 140 8.55 -7.32 9.35
C CYS A 140 7.38 -7.49 10.32
N PRO A 141 7.66 -7.90 11.58
CA PRO A 141 6.61 -8.11 12.57
C PRO A 141 5.95 -6.81 13.05
N ASP A 142 6.67 -5.70 12.95
CA ASP A 142 6.23 -4.39 13.43
C ASP A 142 6.81 -3.25 12.57
N PRO A 143 6.31 -2.00 12.74
CA PRO A 143 6.82 -0.84 12.01
C PRO A 143 8.29 -0.51 12.31
N ALA A 144 8.81 -0.87 13.50
CA ALA A 144 10.21 -0.62 13.84
C ALA A 144 11.16 -1.47 12.97
N CYS A 145 10.82 -2.74 12.77
CA CYS A 145 11.56 -3.62 11.86
C CYS A 145 11.57 -3.07 10.43
N LEU A 146 10.42 -2.62 9.95
CA LEU A 146 10.32 -2.03 8.61
C LEU A 146 11.15 -0.74 8.48
N ARG A 147 11.16 0.11 9.50
CA ARG A 147 12.00 1.31 9.55
C ARG A 147 13.48 0.96 9.39
N GLU A 148 13.97 0.01 10.17
CA GLU A 148 15.37 -0.43 10.11
C GLU A 148 15.73 -0.98 8.74
N LEU A 149 14.86 -1.81 8.16
CA LEU A 149 15.04 -2.35 6.83
C LEU A 149 15.18 -1.25 5.77
N VAL A 150 14.28 -0.27 5.78
CA VAL A 150 14.26 0.80 4.75
C VAL A 150 15.42 1.77 4.92
N LEU A 151 15.79 2.12 6.15
CA LEU A 151 16.89 3.05 6.42
C LEU A 151 18.26 2.42 6.21
N GLY A 152 18.38 1.09 6.29
CA GLY A 152 19.61 0.33 6.03
C GLY A 152 19.88 0.03 4.55
N ARG A 153 18.99 0.41 3.65
CA ARG A 153 19.11 0.16 2.19
C ARG A 153 19.77 1.34 1.45
#